data_ee69c8a4d5d3c2e3ea052b71b0b5cf4f
#
_entry.id   ee69c8a4d5d3c2e3ea052b71b0b5cf4f
#
_cell.length_a   1.000
_cell.length_b   1.000
_cell.length_c   1.000
_cell.angle_alpha   90.00
_cell.angle_beta   90.00
_cell.angle_gamma   90.00
#
_symmetry.space_group_name_H-M   'P 1'
#
loop_
_entity.id
_entity.type
_entity.pdbx_description
1 polymer ?
#
loop_
_entity_poly.entity_id
_entity_poly.type
_entity_poly.pdbx_seq_one_letter_code
_entity_poly.pdbx_strand_id
1 'polypeptide(L)'
;SVPTLKLLDINEAVRSSCNYMSTRVSAKVRIVYQPAPEPLYVQMNESLFSWVIENLTKNAVDAMEGRGMITITTGRRKRHIWIDVTDTGKGIPKSRFKTVFSPGYTTKKRGWGLGLSLVRRIVETSPGGRIYVRSSEPGKGTTFRIELDPASQPSNG
;
A
#
# COMPACT_ATOMS: atom_id res chain seq x y z
N SER A 1 -4.55 -16.75 15.34
CA SER A 1 -3.19 -17.23 15.01
C SER A 1 -2.36 -16.11 14.42
N VAL A 2 -1.07 -16.13 14.69
CA VAL A 2 -0.13 -15.15 14.17
C VAL A 2 0.26 -15.52 12.74
N PRO A 3 0.19 -14.59 11.76
CA PRO A 3 0.62 -14.90 10.40
C PRO A 3 2.09 -15.34 10.35
N THR A 4 2.38 -16.32 9.49
CA THR A 4 3.75 -16.76 9.28
C THR A 4 4.52 -15.71 8.47
N LEU A 5 5.58 -15.18 9.05
CA LEU A 5 6.45 -14.23 8.36
C LEU A 5 7.58 -14.99 7.65
N LYS A 6 7.85 -14.58 6.41
CA LYS A 6 8.94 -15.13 5.60
C LYS A 6 9.72 -13.99 4.96
N LEU A 7 10.92 -14.30 4.53
CA LEU A 7 11.72 -13.36 3.76
C LEU A 7 11.02 -13.09 2.43
N LEU A 8 10.75 -11.84 2.14
CA LEU A 8 10.00 -11.42 0.96
C LEU A 8 10.70 -10.26 0.28
N ASP A 9 10.88 -10.34 -1.02
CA ASP A 9 11.33 -9.19 -1.81
C ASP A 9 10.11 -8.34 -2.14
N ILE A 10 10.05 -7.16 -1.55
CA ILE A 10 8.94 -6.23 -1.72
C ILE A 10 8.74 -5.84 -3.19
N ASN A 11 9.84 -5.64 -3.93
CA ASN A 11 9.72 -5.24 -5.33
C ASN A 11 8.99 -6.30 -6.16
N GLU A 12 9.30 -7.58 -5.93
CA GLU A 12 8.64 -8.67 -6.65
C GLU A 12 7.17 -8.83 -6.22
N ALA A 13 6.91 -8.71 -4.93
CA ALA A 13 5.55 -8.81 -4.41
C ALA A 13 4.65 -7.68 -4.94
N VAL A 14 5.16 -6.45 -4.96
CA VAL A 14 4.42 -5.31 -5.51
C VAL A 14 4.21 -5.48 -7.02
N ARG A 15 5.23 -5.95 -7.75
CA ARG A 15 5.11 -6.21 -9.19
C ARG A 15 3.97 -7.18 -9.49
N SER A 16 3.93 -8.29 -8.76
CA SER A 16 2.87 -9.28 -8.93
C SER A 16 1.49 -8.70 -8.67
N SER A 17 1.34 -7.91 -7.62
CA SER A 17 0.06 -7.26 -7.29
C SER A 17 -0.34 -6.22 -8.35
N CYS A 18 0.62 -5.45 -8.86
CA CYS A 18 0.36 -4.47 -9.93
C CYS A 18 -0.11 -5.17 -11.20
N ASN A 19 0.56 -6.26 -11.60
CA ASN A 19 0.17 -7.04 -12.78
C ASN A 19 -1.24 -7.59 -12.63
N TYR A 20 -1.53 -8.14 -11.44
CA TYR A 20 -2.85 -8.68 -11.14
C TYR A 20 -3.94 -7.61 -11.21
N MET A 21 -3.71 -6.47 -10.54
CA MET A 21 -4.71 -5.40 -10.50
C MET A 21 -4.89 -4.71 -11.84
N SER A 22 -3.83 -4.61 -12.65
CA SER A 22 -3.92 -3.99 -13.99
C SER A 22 -4.91 -4.70 -14.91
N THR A 23 -5.14 -6.00 -14.72
CA THR A 23 -6.11 -6.76 -15.50
C THR A 23 -7.55 -6.62 -14.98
N ARG A 24 -7.73 -6.07 -13.78
CA ARG A 24 -9.03 -6.00 -13.10
C ARG A 24 -9.60 -4.59 -12.99
N VAL A 25 -8.78 -3.57 -13.12
CA VAL A 25 -9.27 -2.20 -13.09
C VAL A 25 -9.76 -1.80 -14.48
N SER A 26 -10.64 -0.78 -14.51
CA SER A 26 -11.14 -0.21 -15.76
C SER A 26 -9.98 0.34 -16.60
N ALA A 27 -10.17 0.37 -17.93
CA ALA A 27 -9.22 0.99 -18.85
C ALA A 27 -8.99 2.49 -18.56
N LYS A 28 -9.88 3.11 -17.80
CA LYS A 28 -9.77 4.51 -17.38
C LYS A 28 -8.83 4.71 -16.20
N VAL A 29 -8.35 3.64 -15.59
CA VAL A 29 -7.39 3.67 -14.47
C VAL A 29 -6.06 3.15 -14.98
N ARG A 30 -5.02 3.95 -14.82
CA ARG A 30 -3.66 3.55 -15.16
C ARG A 30 -2.88 3.25 -13.88
N ILE A 31 -2.21 2.11 -13.83
CA ILE A 31 -1.33 1.74 -12.73
C ILE A 31 0.10 1.77 -13.24
N VAL A 32 0.94 2.58 -12.57
CA VAL A 32 2.36 2.74 -12.90
C VAL A 32 3.18 2.25 -11.70
N TYR A 33 4.12 1.37 -11.95
CA TYR A 33 5.01 0.85 -10.92
C TYR A 33 6.46 1.30 -11.19
N GLN A 34 7.06 1.95 -10.18
CA GLN A 34 8.43 2.46 -10.23
C GLN A 34 9.22 1.85 -9.07
N PRO A 35 9.78 0.65 -9.24
CA PRO A 35 10.50 -0.03 -8.17
C PRO A 35 11.89 0.58 -7.94
N ALA A 36 12.40 0.40 -6.71
CA ALA A 36 13.81 0.64 -6.43
C ALA A 36 14.68 -0.29 -7.31
N PRO A 37 15.89 0.13 -7.65
CA PRO A 37 16.76 -0.67 -8.53
C PRO A 37 17.31 -1.94 -7.86
N GLU A 38 17.39 -1.96 -6.52
CA GLU A 38 17.85 -3.13 -5.76
C GLU A 38 16.69 -3.86 -5.11
N PRO A 39 16.85 -5.18 -4.83
CA PRO A 39 15.86 -5.93 -4.07
C PRO A 39 15.65 -5.33 -2.68
N LEU A 40 14.42 -5.39 -2.19
CA LEU A 40 14.05 -4.86 -0.87
C LEU A 40 13.47 -6.00 -0.03
N TYR A 41 14.30 -6.60 0.82
CA TYR A 41 13.88 -7.76 1.63
C TYR A 41 13.33 -7.33 2.98
N VAL A 42 12.18 -7.90 3.32
CA VAL A 42 11.49 -7.71 4.61
C VAL A 42 10.98 -9.05 5.12
N GLN A 43 10.55 -9.08 6.38
CA GLN A 43 9.83 -10.23 6.94
C GLN A 43 8.34 -9.91 6.87
N MET A 44 7.61 -10.68 6.06
CA MET A 44 6.20 -10.44 5.81
C MET A 44 5.51 -11.73 5.37
N ASN A 45 4.21 -11.81 5.61
CA ASN A 45 3.38 -12.86 5.00
C ASN A 45 3.00 -12.39 3.59
N GLU A 46 3.39 -13.16 2.59
CA GLU A 46 3.21 -12.79 1.18
C GLU A 46 1.75 -12.59 0.80
N SER A 47 0.87 -13.51 1.20
CA SER A 47 -0.54 -13.43 0.86
C SER A 47 -1.21 -12.21 1.48
N LEU A 48 -0.86 -11.91 2.73
CA LEU A 48 -1.40 -10.73 3.41
C LEU A 48 -0.85 -9.45 2.81
N PHE A 49 0.41 -9.42 2.41
CA PHE A 49 0.98 -8.25 1.75
C PHE A 49 0.29 -7.98 0.40
N SER A 50 0.05 -9.03 -0.39
CA SER A 50 -0.70 -8.90 -1.65
C SER A 50 -2.08 -8.31 -1.41
N TRP A 51 -2.77 -8.78 -0.38
CA TRP A 51 -4.07 -8.26 0.01
C TRP A 51 -4.00 -6.76 0.38
N VAL A 52 -2.93 -6.35 1.09
CA VAL A 52 -2.72 -4.95 1.44
C VAL A 52 -2.61 -4.08 0.17
N ILE A 53 -1.75 -4.46 -0.76
CA ILE A 53 -1.54 -3.68 -1.99
C ILE A 53 -2.83 -3.64 -2.82
N GLU A 54 -3.54 -4.76 -2.94
CA GLU A 54 -4.80 -4.81 -3.67
C GLU A 54 -5.85 -3.90 -3.04
N ASN A 55 -5.94 -3.86 -1.73
CA ASN A 55 -6.92 -3.02 -1.04
C ASN A 55 -6.57 -1.54 -1.09
N LEU A 56 -5.29 -1.19 -1.01
CA LEU A 56 -4.87 0.20 -1.23
C LEU A 56 -5.17 0.63 -2.67
N THR A 57 -4.99 -0.26 -3.64
CA THR A 57 -5.33 0.01 -5.04
C THR A 57 -6.83 0.21 -5.22
N LYS A 58 -7.66 -0.64 -4.64
CA LYS A 58 -9.12 -0.49 -4.68
C LYS A 58 -9.57 0.81 -4.03
N ASN A 59 -8.97 1.16 -2.91
CA ASN A 59 -9.25 2.42 -2.22
C ASN A 59 -8.90 3.63 -3.11
N ALA A 60 -7.78 3.55 -3.82
CA ALA A 60 -7.38 4.59 -4.77
C ALA A 60 -8.36 4.73 -5.92
N VAL A 61 -8.81 3.60 -6.51
CA VAL A 61 -9.81 3.60 -7.58
C VAL A 61 -11.10 4.28 -7.12
N ASP A 62 -11.55 3.97 -5.89
CA ASP A 62 -12.75 4.59 -5.34
C ASP A 62 -12.56 6.10 -5.15
N ALA A 63 -11.41 6.52 -4.62
CA ALA A 63 -11.12 7.93 -4.42
C ALA A 63 -11.04 8.71 -5.74
N MET A 64 -10.69 8.04 -6.82
CA MET A 64 -10.62 8.62 -8.18
C MET A 64 -11.94 8.48 -8.96
N GLU A 65 -12.93 7.84 -8.35
CA GLU A 65 -14.23 7.58 -9.03
C GLU A 65 -14.05 6.80 -10.33
N GLY A 66 -13.13 5.84 -10.33
CA GLY A 66 -12.90 4.93 -11.45
C GLY A 66 -12.11 5.50 -12.61
N ARG A 67 -11.48 6.67 -12.44
CA ARG A 67 -10.71 7.30 -13.52
C ARG A 67 -9.50 8.05 -12.94
N GLY A 68 -8.31 7.72 -13.39
CA GLY A 68 -7.11 8.42 -12.98
C GLY A 68 -5.88 7.53 -13.03
N MET A 69 -4.87 7.92 -12.26
CA MET A 69 -3.60 7.21 -12.24
C MET A 69 -3.20 6.84 -10.81
N ILE A 70 -2.75 5.61 -10.66
CA ILE A 70 -2.16 5.12 -9.42
C ILE A 70 -0.68 4.89 -9.70
N THR A 71 0.18 5.51 -8.91
CA THR A 71 1.62 5.32 -8.99
C THR A 71 2.09 4.63 -7.72
N ILE A 72 2.77 3.50 -7.86
CA ILE A 72 3.35 2.78 -6.73
C ILE A 72 4.87 2.86 -6.88
N THR A 73 5.53 3.39 -5.86
CA THR A 73 6.97 3.52 -5.82
C THR A 73 7.51 2.84 -4.59
N THR A 74 8.71 2.29 -4.70
CA THR A 74 9.38 1.66 -3.57
C THR A 74 10.80 2.21 -3.45
N GLY A 75 11.33 2.15 -2.24
CA GLY A 75 12.68 2.60 -2.00
C GLY A 75 13.18 2.23 -0.63
N ARG A 76 14.42 2.58 -0.39
CA ARG A 76 15.05 2.39 0.92
C ARG A 76 15.71 3.71 1.32
N ARG A 77 15.45 4.10 2.57
CA ARG A 77 16.11 5.27 3.16
C ARG A 77 16.59 4.87 4.55
N LYS A 78 17.91 4.83 4.73
CA LYS A 78 18.52 4.44 6.01
C LYS A 78 18.03 3.05 6.46
N ARG A 79 17.29 2.99 7.56
CA ARG A 79 16.79 1.73 8.16
C ARG A 79 15.35 1.42 7.78
N HIS A 80 14.78 2.13 6.80
CA HIS A 80 13.40 1.93 6.40
C HIS A 80 13.31 1.57 4.94
N ILE A 81 12.51 0.54 4.66
CA ILE A 81 12.00 0.28 3.34
C ILE A 81 10.63 0.94 3.28
N TRP A 82 10.34 1.64 2.20
CA TRP A 82 9.06 2.32 2.05
C TRP A 82 8.39 1.94 0.74
N ILE A 83 7.05 1.92 0.78
CA ILE A 83 6.19 1.73 -0.39
C ILE A 83 5.19 2.89 -0.38
N ASP A 84 5.14 3.66 -1.46
CA ASP A 84 4.17 4.73 -1.64
C ASP A 84 3.13 4.33 -2.67
N VAL A 85 1.86 4.47 -2.30
CA VAL A 85 0.74 4.29 -3.20
C VAL A 85 0.08 5.66 -3.37
N THR A 86 0.23 6.24 -4.55
CA THR A 86 -0.23 7.59 -4.86
C THR A 86 -1.37 7.54 -5.86
N ASP A 87 -2.46 8.22 -5.57
CA ASP A 87 -3.60 8.35 -6.48
C ASP A 87 -3.85 9.80 -6.86
N THR A 88 -4.67 9.99 -7.89
CA THR A 88 -5.09 11.30 -8.37
C THR A 88 -6.55 11.58 -7.99
N GLY A 89 -6.99 11.07 -6.85
CA GLY A 89 -8.38 11.13 -6.42
C GLY A 89 -8.75 12.42 -5.67
N LYS A 90 -9.83 12.31 -4.93
CA LYS A 90 -10.44 13.46 -4.25
C LYS A 90 -9.60 14.02 -3.10
N GLY A 91 -8.66 13.25 -2.58
CA GLY A 91 -7.85 13.66 -1.45
C GLY A 91 -8.55 13.48 -0.09
N ILE A 92 -7.78 13.68 0.95
CA ILE A 92 -8.22 13.53 2.34
C ILE A 92 -7.86 14.82 3.08
N PRO A 93 -8.80 15.45 3.80
CA PRO A 93 -8.44 16.61 4.62
C PRO A 93 -7.47 16.20 5.72
N LYS A 94 -6.54 17.09 6.04
CA LYS A 94 -5.48 16.83 7.03
C LYS A 94 -6.04 16.38 8.38
N SER A 95 -7.19 16.91 8.77
CA SER A 95 -7.88 16.53 10.01
C SER A 95 -8.29 15.05 10.06
N ARG A 96 -8.31 14.35 8.91
CA ARG A 96 -8.73 12.96 8.83
C ARG A 96 -7.58 11.99 8.56
N PHE A 97 -6.33 12.46 8.50
CA PHE A 97 -5.17 11.61 8.17
C PHE A 97 -5.05 10.40 9.11
N LYS A 98 -5.35 10.56 10.38
CA LYS A 98 -5.32 9.46 11.35
C LYS A 98 -6.64 8.70 11.39
N THR A 99 -7.74 9.40 11.27
CA THR A 99 -9.09 8.83 11.39
C THR A 99 -9.41 7.81 10.32
N VAL A 100 -8.83 7.95 9.12
CA VAL A 100 -9.12 7.03 8.00
C VAL A 100 -8.72 5.58 8.31
N PHE A 101 -7.84 5.36 9.28
CA PHE A 101 -7.44 4.01 9.72
C PHE A 101 -8.29 3.47 10.86
N SER A 102 -9.24 4.24 11.37
CA SER A 102 -10.11 3.79 12.45
C SER A 102 -11.10 2.75 11.97
N PRO A 103 -11.37 1.70 12.76
CA PRO A 103 -12.39 0.72 12.40
C PRO A 103 -13.74 1.43 12.15
N GLY A 104 -14.43 1.00 11.09
CA GLY A 104 -15.73 1.57 10.74
C GLY A 104 -15.67 2.85 9.94
N TYR A 105 -14.50 3.49 9.78
CA TYR A 105 -14.40 4.68 8.95
C TYR A 105 -14.59 4.30 7.47
N THR A 106 -15.54 4.95 6.82
CA THR A 106 -15.71 4.83 5.38
C THR A 106 -16.50 6.01 4.85
N THR A 107 -16.12 6.50 3.65
CA THR A 107 -16.91 7.46 2.88
C THR A 107 -17.64 6.75 1.74
N LYS A 108 -17.50 5.43 1.64
CA LYS A 108 -18.08 4.62 0.57
C LYS A 108 -19.51 4.24 0.91
N LYS A 109 -20.36 4.23 -0.09
CA LYS A 109 -21.76 3.79 0.05
C LYS A 109 -21.88 2.31 0.41
N ARG A 110 -20.88 1.50 0.09
CA ARG A 110 -20.83 0.06 0.39
C ARG A 110 -19.94 -0.13 1.60
N GLY A 111 -20.49 -0.10 2.77
CA GLY A 111 -19.84 -0.19 4.06
C GLY A 111 -18.72 -1.19 4.30
N TRP A 112 -17.60 -1.04 3.63
CA TRP A 112 -16.39 -1.81 3.88
C TRP A 112 -15.53 -1.14 4.98
N GLY A 113 -16.16 -0.74 6.07
CA GLY A 113 -15.53 0.07 7.12
C GLY A 113 -14.30 -0.53 7.78
N LEU A 114 -13.83 -1.71 7.38
CA LEU A 114 -12.64 -2.36 7.95
C LEU A 114 -11.41 -2.28 7.04
N GLY A 115 -11.53 -1.77 5.82
CA GLY A 115 -10.46 -1.85 4.83
C GLY A 115 -9.12 -1.31 5.31
N LEU A 116 -9.05 -0.02 5.64
CA LEU A 116 -7.77 0.59 6.04
C LEU A 116 -7.35 0.18 7.45
N SER A 117 -8.29 -0.07 8.36
CA SER A 117 -7.92 -0.55 9.70
C SER A 117 -7.29 -1.94 9.64
N LEU A 118 -7.79 -2.81 8.77
CA LEU A 118 -7.21 -4.14 8.58
C LEU A 118 -5.89 -4.08 7.84
N VAL A 119 -5.76 -3.21 6.83
CA VAL A 119 -4.47 -2.94 6.17
C VAL A 119 -3.42 -2.57 7.21
N ARG A 120 -3.73 -1.65 8.11
CA ARG A 120 -2.81 -1.22 9.17
C ARG A 120 -2.42 -2.40 10.08
N ARG A 121 -3.36 -3.21 10.49
CA ARG A 121 -3.08 -4.37 11.34
C ARG A 121 -2.13 -5.35 10.67
N ILE A 122 -2.32 -5.60 9.39
CA ILE A 122 -1.45 -6.51 8.63
C ILE A 122 -0.05 -5.91 8.49
N VAL A 123 0.06 -4.64 8.13
CA VAL A 123 1.36 -3.95 8.01
C VAL A 123 2.12 -4.03 9.33
N GLU A 124 1.43 -3.84 10.45
CA GLU A 124 2.04 -3.88 11.79
C GLU A 124 2.54 -5.27 12.20
N THR A 125 2.17 -6.34 11.48
CA THR A 125 2.71 -7.68 11.74
C THR A 125 4.16 -7.81 11.30
N SER A 126 4.62 -6.97 10.37
CA SER A 126 6.02 -6.96 9.94
C SER A 126 6.86 -6.12 10.92
N PRO A 127 8.13 -6.48 11.17
CA PRO A 127 8.98 -5.65 12.02
C PRO A 127 9.03 -4.20 11.53
N GLY A 128 8.84 -3.26 12.45
CA GLY A 128 8.84 -1.84 12.15
C GLY A 128 7.71 -1.36 11.26
N GLY A 129 6.72 -2.21 11.01
CA GLY A 129 5.64 -1.92 10.06
C GLY A 129 4.72 -0.81 10.55
N ARG A 130 4.52 0.18 9.68
CA ARG A 130 3.58 1.27 9.90
C ARG A 130 3.05 1.77 8.58
N ILE A 131 1.83 2.30 8.60
CA ILE A 131 1.20 2.93 7.44
C ILE A 131 0.60 4.27 7.86
N TYR A 132 0.71 5.25 6.98
CA TYR A 132 0.16 6.58 7.26
C TYR A 132 -0.09 7.32 5.95
N VAL A 133 -0.89 8.39 6.04
CA VAL A 133 -1.07 9.31 4.93
C VAL A 133 0.16 10.22 4.91
N ARG A 134 1.01 10.04 3.91
CA ARG A 134 2.22 10.85 3.77
C ARG A 134 1.89 12.26 3.30
N SER A 135 0.99 12.37 2.33
CA SER A 135 0.52 13.64 1.82
C SER A 135 -0.85 13.45 1.17
N SER A 136 -1.66 14.48 1.22
CA SER A 136 -2.91 14.52 0.49
C SER A 136 -3.34 15.97 0.33
N GLU A 137 -3.94 16.24 -0.80
CA GLU A 137 -4.46 17.56 -1.11
C GLU A 137 -5.86 17.39 -1.71
N PRO A 138 -6.90 18.01 -1.11
CA PRO A 138 -8.26 17.91 -1.63
C PRO A 138 -8.31 18.30 -3.11
N GLY A 139 -8.94 17.45 -3.90
CA GLY A 139 -9.06 17.63 -5.34
C GLY A 139 -7.85 17.21 -6.18
N LYS A 140 -6.74 16.82 -5.54
CA LYS A 140 -5.52 16.44 -6.27
C LYS A 140 -5.11 14.99 -6.06
N GLY A 141 -5.27 14.45 -4.85
CA GLY A 141 -4.96 13.05 -4.60
C GLY A 141 -4.28 12.81 -3.26
N THR A 142 -3.92 11.56 -3.04
CA THR A 142 -3.37 11.07 -1.76
C THR A 142 -2.19 10.16 -2.01
N THR A 143 -1.19 10.22 -1.12
CA THR A 143 -0.11 9.24 -1.03
C THR A 143 -0.18 8.56 0.33
N PHE A 144 -0.41 7.24 0.32
CA PHE A 144 -0.23 6.39 1.48
C PHE A 144 1.18 5.83 1.47
N ARG A 145 1.85 5.87 2.62
CA ARG A 145 3.18 5.30 2.76
C ARG A 145 3.16 4.15 3.76
N ILE A 146 3.73 3.02 3.34
CA ILE A 146 4.06 1.90 4.21
C ILE A 146 5.55 1.97 4.49
N GLU A 147 5.95 1.80 5.76
CA GLU A 147 7.34 1.65 6.16
C GLU A 147 7.53 0.31 6.84
N LEU A 148 8.62 -0.38 6.52
CA LEU A 148 8.98 -1.68 7.07
C LEU A 148 10.47 -1.69 7.38
N ASP A 149 10.88 -2.46 8.39
CA ASP A 149 12.30 -2.65 8.65
C ASP A 149 12.87 -3.62 7.63
N PRO A 150 14.07 -3.33 7.09
CA PRO A 150 14.72 -4.27 6.20
C PRO A 150 15.12 -5.55 6.93
N ALA A 151 14.95 -6.69 6.27
CA ALA A 151 15.45 -7.96 6.73
C ALA A 151 16.85 -8.20 6.16
N SER A 152 17.59 -9.12 6.78
CA SER A 152 18.88 -9.54 6.27
C SER A 152 18.72 -10.17 4.89
N GLN A 153 19.59 -9.79 3.94
CA GLN A 153 19.58 -10.41 2.61
C GLN A 153 19.93 -11.89 2.72
N PRO A 154 19.41 -12.72 1.78
CA PRO A 154 19.83 -14.12 1.72
C PRO A 154 21.34 -14.18 1.53
N SER A 155 22.01 -15.07 2.29
CA SER A 155 23.44 -15.26 2.11
C SER A 155 23.70 -16.00 0.81
N ASN A 156 24.65 -15.46 0.01
CA ASN A 156 25.18 -16.13 -1.16
C ASN A 156 26.26 -17.13 -0.71
N GLY A 157 25.81 -18.23 -0.18
CA GLY A 157 26.78 -19.17 0.37
C GLY A 157 26.84 -20.47 -0.38
#